data_39f5ffc6f2a9e64e58f477bf115de1bd
#
_entry.id   39f5ffc6f2a9e64e58f477bf115de1bd
#
_cell.length_a   1.000
_cell.length_b   1.000
_cell.length_c   1.000
_cell.angle_alpha   90.00
_cell.angle_beta   90.00
_cell.angle_gamma   90.00
#
_symmetry.space_group_name_H-M   'P 1'
#
loop_
_entity.id
_entity.type
_entity.pdbx_description
1 polymer ?
#
loop_
_entity_poly.entity_id
_entity_poly.type
_entity_poly.pdbx_seq_one_letter_code
_entity_poly.pdbx_strand_id
1 'polypeptide(L)'
;RLRNSIPYLVPRASVLLQDIGRNFYDSLQIKGIPLHKIIVTSVLRSRADVARLRGKNRNATEHSCHLYGTTFDVCYNRYKTVQAPGEHRREVRNDTLKYVLAEVLRDMRAQNRCYIKYEVHQGCWHITVR
;
A
#
# COMPACT_ATOMS: atom_id res chain seq x y z
N ARG A 1 2.46 0.10 13.88
CA ARG A 1 3.21 -1.10 13.56
C ARG A 1 2.45 -1.97 12.61
N LEU A 2 3.11 -2.33 11.56
CA LEU A 2 2.45 -3.08 10.52
C LEU A 2 2.07 -4.47 10.94
N ARG A 3 2.88 -5.12 11.76
CA ARG A 3 2.58 -6.50 12.12
C ARG A 3 1.31 -6.62 12.97
N ASN A 4 0.88 -5.56 13.62
CA ASN A 4 -0.37 -5.58 14.35
C ASN A 4 -1.57 -5.38 13.43
N SER A 5 -1.33 -4.77 12.27
CA SER A 5 -2.39 -4.46 11.31
C SER A 5 -2.53 -5.53 10.23
N ILE A 6 -1.41 -6.10 9.78
CA ILE A 6 -1.41 -7.08 8.70
C ILE A 6 -2.33 -8.28 8.97
N PRO A 7 -2.39 -8.84 10.20
CA PRO A 7 -3.28 -9.97 10.45
C PRO A 7 -4.75 -9.70 10.16
N TYR A 8 -5.14 -8.44 10.05
CA TYR A 8 -6.53 -8.10 9.78
C TYR A 8 -6.84 -7.99 8.30
N LEU A 9 -5.86 -8.17 7.42
CA LEU A 9 -6.12 -8.22 6.00
C LEU A 9 -6.68 -9.59 5.62
N VAL A 10 -7.71 -9.58 4.78
CA VAL A 10 -8.20 -10.84 4.22
C VAL A 10 -7.13 -11.41 3.30
N PRO A 11 -7.12 -12.74 3.07
CA PRO A 11 -6.06 -13.37 2.28
C PRO A 11 -5.85 -12.73 0.90
N ARG A 12 -6.91 -12.40 0.18
CA ARG A 12 -6.73 -11.82 -1.15
C ARG A 12 -6.12 -10.42 -1.09
N ALA A 13 -6.38 -9.67 -0.02
CA ALA A 13 -5.77 -8.35 0.15
C ALA A 13 -4.29 -8.49 0.50
N SER A 14 -3.96 -9.47 1.32
CA SER A 14 -2.57 -9.74 1.66
C SER A 14 -1.76 -10.17 0.44
N VAL A 15 -2.34 -11.03 -0.40
CA VAL A 15 -1.69 -11.45 -1.63
C VAL A 15 -1.49 -10.25 -2.57
N LEU A 16 -2.50 -9.40 -2.70
CA LEU A 16 -2.39 -8.20 -3.52
C LEU A 16 -1.24 -7.30 -3.04
N LEU A 17 -1.16 -7.07 -1.73
CA LEU A 17 -0.10 -6.24 -1.16
C LEU A 17 1.28 -6.84 -1.46
N GLN A 18 1.42 -8.14 -1.29
CA GLN A 18 2.68 -8.82 -1.58
C GLN A 18 3.03 -8.71 -3.07
N ASP A 19 2.07 -8.85 -3.94
CA ASP A 19 2.30 -8.75 -5.38
C ASP A 19 2.68 -7.34 -5.78
N ILE A 20 2.06 -6.34 -5.18
CA ILE A 20 2.44 -4.94 -5.44
C ILE A 20 3.90 -4.71 -5.04
N GLY A 21 4.28 -5.18 -3.86
CA GLY A 21 5.65 -5.02 -3.37
C GLY A 21 6.65 -5.73 -4.27
N ARG A 22 6.34 -6.95 -4.68
CA ARG A 22 7.21 -7.73 -5.56
C ARG A 22 7.35 -7.08 -6.93
N ASN A 23 6.23 -6.68 -7.51
CA ASN A 23 6.26 -6.08 -8.85
C ASN A 23 7.00 -4.75 -8.84
N PHE A 24 6.84 -3.98 -7.78
CA PHE A 24 7.59 -2.74 -7.63
C PHE A 24 9.09 -3.02 -7.58
N TYR A 25 9.49 -3.97 -6.76
CA TYR A 25 10.88 -4.35 -6.61
C TYR A 25 11.47 -4.83 -7.94
N ASP A 26 10.74 -5.72 -8.60
CA ASP A 26 11.17 -6.26 -9.89
C ASP A 26 11.26 -5.18 -10.96
N SER A 27 10.32 -4.24 -10.96
CA SER A 27 10.34 -3.13 -11.92
C SER A 27 11.55 -2.23 -11.72
N LEU A 28 11.90 -1.96 -10.47
CA LEU A 28 13.11 -1.18 -10.18
C LEU A 28 14.35 -1.91 -10.71
N GLN A 29 14.42 -3.21 -10.49
CA GLN A 29 15.55 -4.02 -10.91
C GLN A 29 15.70 -4.00 -12.43
N ILE A 30 14.59 -4.19 -13.13
CA ILE A 30 14.58 -4.18 -14.60
C ILE A 30 15.01 -2.82 -15.14
N LYS A 31 14.60 -1.74 -14.50
CA LYS A 31 14.90 -0.38 -14.94
C LYS A 31 16.29 0.09 -14.50
N GLY A 32 17.02 -0.72 -13.73
CA GLY A 32 18.35 -0.33 -13.23
C GLY A 32 18.30 0.74 -12.17
N ILE A 33 17.17 0.87 -11.47
CA ILE A 33 17.02 1.83 -10.40
C ILE A 33 17.39 1.15 -9.07
N PRO A 34 18.13 1.82 -8.18
CA PRO A 34 18.45 1.23 -6.88
C PRO A 34 17.20 0.73 -6.17
N LEU A 35 17.31 -0.43 -5.51
CA LEU A 35 16.16 -1.11 -4.96
C LEU A 35 15.61 -0.39 -3.73
N HIS A 36 14.29 -0.30 -3.70
CA HIS A 36 13.55 0.29 -2.58
C HIS A 36 12.33 -0.57 -2.32
N LYS A 37 11.80 -0.47 -1.11
CA LYS A 37 10.56 -1.14 -0.76
C LYS A 37 9.49 -0.11 -0.48
N ILE A 38 8.25 -0.48 -0.77
CA ILE A 38 7.11 0.37 -0.46
C ILE A 38 6.89 0.40 1.05
N ILE A 39 6.24 1.46 1.49
CA ILE A 39 5.88 1.63 2.90
C ILE A 39 4.35 1.63 2.99
N VAL A 40 3.83 0.69 3.75
CA VAL A 40 2.39 0.63 4.04
C VAL A 40 2.16 1.49 5.27
N THR A 41 1.42 2.57 5.10
CA THR A 41 1.21 3.52 6.19
C THR A 41 -0.01 3.20 7.04
N SER A 42 -0.94 2.44 6.47
CA SER A 42 -2.18 2.10 7.17
C SER A 42 -2.80 0.87 6.52
N VAL A 43 -3.41 0.04 7.33
CA VAL A 43 -4.34 -0.99 6.83
C VAL A 43 -5.67 -0.71 7.49
N LEU A 44 -6.74 -1.23 6.90
CA LEU A 44 -8.04 -0.99 7.49
C LEU A 44 -8.05 -1.53 8.91
N ARG A 45 -8.73 -0.83 9.74
CA ARG A 45 -8.70 -0.96 11.18
C ARG A 45 -9.09 -2.34 11.68
N SER A 46 -8.67 -2.63 12.89
CA SER A 46 -9.11 -3.80 13.62
C SER A 46 -10.63 -3.73 13.82
N ARG A 47 -11.18 -4.86 14.23
CA ARG A 47 -12.62 -4.92 14.51
C ARG A 47 -13.02 -3.89 15.57
N ALA A 48 -12.20 -3.69 16.57
CA ALA A 48 -12.49 -2.69 17.60
C ALA A 48 -12.54 -1.28 17.03
N ASP A 49 -11.65 -0.96 16.12
CA ASP A 49 -11.63 0.36 15.49
C ASP A 49 -12.86 0.58 14.61
N VAL A 50 -13.29 -0.45 13.90
CA VAL A 50 -14.51 -0.38 13.10
C VAL A 50 -15.71 -0.12 14.00
N ALA A 51 -15.80 -0.83 15.10
CA ALA A 51 -16.90 -0.64 16.05
C ALA A 51 -16.93 0.78 16.61
N ARG A 52 -15.75 1.35 16.89
CA ARG A 52 -15.68 2.72 17.38
C ARG A 52 -16.15 3.72 16.34
N LEU A 53 -15.81 3.51 15.06
CA LEU A 53 -16.28 4.37 13.99
C LEU A 53 -17.79 4.31 13.84
N ARG A 54 -18.38 3.13 14.03
CA ARG A 54 -19.83 2.99 13.96
C ARG A 54 -20.53 3.84 14.99
N GLY A 55 -19.95 3.97 16.18
CA GLY A 55 -20.51 4.81 17.22
C GLY A 55 -20.48 6.28 16.91
N LYS A 56 -19.53 6.72 16.10
CA LYS A 56 -19.35 8.13 15.76
C LYS A 56 -20.05 8.54 14.49
N ASN A 57 -20.17 7.64 13.55
CA ASN A 57 -20.70 7.97 12.23
C ASN A 57 -21.48 6.79 11.68
N ARG A 58 -22.80 6.91 11.68
CA ARG A 58 -23.67 5.84 11.21
C ARG A 58 -23.42 5.51 9.76
N ASN A 59 -23.12 6.50 8.94
CA ASN A 59 -22.93 6.28 7.53
C ASN A 59 -21.69 5.47 7.22
N ALA A 60 -20.75 5.44 8.14
CA ALA A 60 -19.53 4.66 7.97
C ALA A 60 -19.75 3.19 8.27
N THR A 61 -20.86 2.84 8.88
CA THR A 61 -21.07 1.51 9.45
C THR A 61 -20.94 0.39 8.43
N GLU A 62 -21.81 0.39 7.44
CA GLU A 62 -21.83 -0.71 6.49
C GLU A 62 -20.58 -0.76 5.65
N HIS A 63 -20.13 0.39 5.18
CA HIS A 63 -18.92 0.45 4.38
C HIS A 63 -17.71 -0.03 5.16
N SER A 64 -17.61 0.36 6.42
CA SER A 64 -16.49 -0.07 7.25
C SER A 64 -16.47 -1.58 7.45
N CYS A 65 -17.64 -2.18 7.65
CA CYS A 65 -17.74 -3.63 7.79
C CYS A 65 -17.34 -4.35 6.51
N HIS A 66 -17.77 -3.84 5.36
CA HIS A 66 -17.43 -4.45 4.08
C HIS A 66 -15.94 -4.30 3.75
N LEU A 67 -15.33 -3.20 4.20
CA LEU A 67 -13.94 -2.93 3.90
C LEU A 67 -12.97 -3.55 4.91
N TYR A 68 -13.50 -4.11 5.98
CA TYR A 68 -12.66 -4.67 7.03
C TYR A 68 -11.67 -5.69 6.43
N GLY A 69 -10.38 -5.41 6.58
CA GLY A 69 -9.33 -6.29 6.10
C GLY A 69 -9.12 -6.27 4.58
N THR A 70 -9.79 -5.39 3.84
CA THR A 70 -9.68 -5.35 2.36
C THR A 70 -8.97 -4.11 1.84
N THR A 71 -8.61 -3.19 2.72
CA THR A 71 -8.06 -1.89 2.31
C THR A 71 -6.75 -1.61 3.02
N PHE A 72 -5.82 -1.00 2.28
CA PHE A 72 -4.55 -0.54 2.87
C PHE A 72 -4.05 0.68 2.11
N ASP A 73 -3.21 1.48 2.78
CA ASP A 73 -2.63 2.67 2.18
C ASP A 73 -1.15 2.45 1.93
N VAL A 74 -0.71 2.81 0.74
CA VAL A 74 0.70 2.72 0.36
C VAL A 74 1.22 4.13 0.13
N CYS A 75 2.28 4.48 0.83
CA CYS A 75 2.91 5.78 0.73
C CYS A 75 3.57 5.95 -0.64
N TYR A 76 3.44 7.14 -1.25
CA TYR A 76 4.10 7.40 -2.52
C TYR A 76 5.22 8.44 -2.42
N ASN A 77 5.39 9.03 -1.26
CA ASN A 77 6.43 10.05 -1.07
C ASN A 77 7.53 9.63 -0.11
N ARG A 78 7.53 8.37 0.31
CA ARG A 78 8.59 7.79 1.13
C ARG A 78 8.76 6.33 0.76
N TYR A 79 10.00 5.87 0.76
CA TYR A 79 10.33 4.49 0.42
C TYR A 79 11.49 4.05 1.30
N LYS A 80 11.57 2.74 1.54
CA LYS A 80 12.65 2.19 2.33
C LYS A 80 13.78 1.77 1.41
N THR A 81 14.97 2.33 1.63
CA THR A 81 16.15 1.97 0.86
C THR A 81 16.57 0.54 1.20
N VAL A 82 16.97 -0.21 0.19
CA VAL A 82 17.48 -1.57 0.35
C VAL A 82 18.98 -1.53 0.06
N GLN A 83 19.78 -1.64 1.09
CA GLN A 83 21.24 -1.66 0.93
C GLN A 83 21.87 -2.43 2.09
N ALA A 84 23.03 -3.03 1.81
CA ALA A 84 23.76 -3.76 2.82
C ALA A 84 24.43 -2.80 3.81
N PRO A 85 24.73 -3.25 5.03
CA PRO A 85 25.47 -2.43 5.97
C PRO A 85 26.79 -1.93 5.35
N GLY A 86 27.04 -0.64 5.46
CA GLY A 86 28.24 -0.03 4.90
C GLY A 86 28.20 0.26 3.42
N GLU A 87 27.19 -0.25 2.73
CA GLU A 87 26.99 0.03 1.33
C GLU A 87 26.35 1.40 1.16
N HIS A 88 26.83 2.15 0.17
CA HIS A 88 26.25 3.46 -0.12
C HIS A 88 25.60 3.43 -1.50
N ARG A 89 24.31 3.65 -1.54
CA ARG A 89 23.58 3.61 -2.80
C ARG A 89 23.33 5.01 -3.34
N ARG A 90 23.20 5.07 -4.66
CA ARG A 90 22.85 6.32 -5.33
C ARG A 90 21.48 6.78 -4.85
N GLU A 91 21.34 8.05 -4.60
CA GLU A 91 20.05 8.63 -4.24
C GLU A 91 19.09 8.58 -5.41
N VAL A 92 17.84 8.31 -5.12
CA VAL A 92 16.76 8.29 -6.11
C VAL A 92 15.65 9.20 -5.64
N ARG A 93 15.20 10.07 -6.51
CA ARG A 93 14.13 11.01 -6.17
C ARG A 93 12.82 10.25 -5.96
N ASN A 94 12.04 10.72 -5.02
CA ASN A 94 10.73 10.11 -4.75
C ASN A 94 9.83 10.14 -5.98
N ASP A 95 9.95 11.16 -6.83
CA ASP A 95 9.16 11.24 -8.04
C ASP A 95 9.41 10.05 -8.96
N THR A 96 10.65 9.63 -9.09
CA THR A 96 11.01 8.47 -9.90
C THR A 96 10.37 7.21 -9.34
N LEU A 97 10.49 7.02 -8.02
CA LEU A 97 9.91 5.84 -7.36
C LEU A 97 8.40 5.86 -7.44
N LYS A 98 7.79 7.02 -7.27
CA LYS A 98 6.34 7.18 -7.40
C LYS A 98 5.87 6.78 -8.79
N TYR A 99 6.61 7.16 -9.82
CA TYR A 99 6.26 6.83 -11.19
C TYR A 99 6.25 5.32 -11.40
N VAL A 100 7.28 4.63 -10.91
CA VAL A 100 7.37 3.18 -11.05
C VAL A 100 6.22 2.51 -10.29
N LEU A 101 5.96 2.96 -9.07
CA LEU A 101 4.87 2.40 -8.27
C LEU A 101 3.52 2.65 -8.94
N ALA A 102 3.33 3.83 -9.53
CA ALA A 102 2.08 4.14 -10.22
C ALA A 102 1.85 3.19 -11.40
N GLU A 103 2.90 2.82 -12.12
CA GLU A 103 2.77 1.83 -13.19
C GLU A 103 2.30 0.48 -12.67
N VAL A 104 2.90 0.02 -11.57
CA VAL A 104 2.52 -1.24 -10.95
C VAL A 104 1.05 -1.22 -10.53
N LEU A 105 0.63 -0.15 -9.88
CA LEU A 105 -0.74 -0.03 -9.42
C LEU A 105 -1.72 0.04 -10.59
N ARG A 106 -1.35 0.73 -11.65
CA ARG A 106 -2.18 0.80 -12.84
C ARG A 106 -2.39 -0.58 -13.45
N ASP A 107 -1.34 -1.38 -13.48
CA ASP A 107 -1.44 -2.76 -13.99
C ASP A 107 -2.36 -3.61 -13.11
N MET A 108 -2.26 -3.47 -11.80
CA MET A 108 -3.14 -4.19 -10.88
C MET A 108 -4.60 -3.81 -11.09
N ARG A 109 -4.86 -2.51 -11.29
CA ARG A 109 -6.21 -2.04 -11.54
C ARG A 109 -6.72 -2.54 -12.89
N ALA A 110 -5.86 -2.55 -13.91
CA ALA A 110 -6.24 -3.03 -15.24
C ALA A 110 -6.58 -4.53 -15.22
N GLN A 111 -5.98 -5.28 -14.29
CA GLN A 111 -6.29 -6.69 -14.09
C GLN A 111 -7.52 -6.89 -13.20
N ASN A 112 -8.21 -5.83 -12.84
CA ASN A 112 -9.39 -5.87 -11.98
C ASN A 112 -9.10 -6.44 -10.59
N ARG A 113 -7.90 -6.23 -10.09
CA ARG A 113 -7.51 -6.75 -8.78
C ARG A 113 -7.82 -5.78 -7.64
N CYS A 114 -7.95 -4.50 -7.94
CA CYS A 114 -8.15 -3.50 -6.90
C CYS A 114 -8.78 -2.22 -7.42
N TYR A 115 -9.28 -1.44 -6.48
CA TYR A 115 -9.64 -0.04 -6.67
C TYR A 115 -8.54 0.80 -6.05
N ILE A 116 -8.25 1.95 -6.64
CA ILE A 116 -7.17 2.82 -6.16
C ILE A 116 -7.69 4.24 -6.06
N LYS A 117 -7.46 4.86 -4.91
CA LYS A 117 -7.80 6.26 -4.70
C LYS A 117 -6.53 7.01 -4.32
N TYR A 118 -6.28 8.10 -5.02
CA TYR A 118 -5.12 8.94 -4.79
C TYR A 118 -5.44 9.94 -3.68
N GLU A 119 -4.73 9.83 -2.56
CA GLU A 119 -4.95 10.71 -1.41
C GLU A 119 -3.83 11.73 -1.33
N VAL A 120 -4.07 12.89 -1.95
CA VAL A 120 -3.06 13.93 -2.07
C VAL A 120 -2.60 14.45 -0.72
N HIS A 121 -3.55 14.69 0.19
CA HIS A 121 -3.22 15.29 1.47
C HIS A 121 -2.47 14.36 2.42
N GLN A 122 -2.58 13.06 2.20
CA GLN A 122 -1.92 12.07 3.04
C GLN A 122 -0.67 11.49 2.42
N GLY A 123 -0.42 11.81 1.16
CA GLY A 123 0.75 11.28 0.46
C GLY A 123 0.70 9.79 0.26
N CYS A 124 -0.48 9.24 0.00
CA CYS A 124 -0.64 7.80 -0.19
C CYS A 124 -1.69 7.46 -1.24
N TRP A 125 -1.64 6.21 -1.69
CA TRP A 125 -2.72 5.61 -2.46
C TRP A 125 -3.50 4.71 -1.54
N HIS A 126 -4.81 4.88 -1.57
CA HIS A 126 -5.76 4.06 -0.82
C HIS A 126 -6.19 2.92 -1.73
N ILE A 127 -5.88 1.69 -1.36
CA ILE A 127 -6.05 0.53 -2.22
C ILE A 127 -7.04 -0.43 -1.58
N THR A 128 -8.08 -0.77 -2.34
CA THR A 128 -9.10 -1.72 -1.89
C THR A 128 -9.08 -2.92 -2.83
N VAL A 129 -8.92 -4.13 -2.29
CA VAL A 129 -8.92 -5.36 -3.09
C VAL A 129 -10.33 -5.62 -3.61
N ARG A 130 -10.40 -6.17 -4.81
CA ARG A 130 -11.67 -6.55 -5.42
C ARG A 130 -12.04 -7.97 -5.09
#